data_581423ba1dd1c50faa9c94dfd00ba0c7
#
_entry.id   581423ba1dd1c50faa9c94dfd00ba0c7
#
_cell.length_a   1.000
_cell.length_b   1.000
_cell.length_c   1.000
_cell.angle_alpha   90.00
_cell.angle_beta   90.00
_cell.angle_gamma   90.00
#
_symmetry.space_group_name_H-M   'P 1'
#
loop_
_entity.id
_entity.type
_entity.pdbx_description
1 polymer ?
#
loop_
_entity_poly.entity_id
_entity_poly.type
_entity_poly.pdbx_seq_one_letter_code
_entity_poly.pdbx_strand_id
1 'polypeptide(L)'
;MARILRGDIFWADLEPVRGHEQGGQRPAVVISHDVFNEHSGTVIAMAITSREPSIGFPLTFEIRSAKLPKRSWVKISQVRVLTVERLGKKLGRLSREELTQIIDGLVEIVDD
;
A
#
# COMPACT_ATOMS: atom_id res chain seq x y z
N MET A 1 -12.61 14.46 -10.18
CA MET A 1 -11.99 13.28 -9.53
C MET A 1 -11.40 13.67 -8.20
N ALA A 2 -11.67 12.88 -7.16
CA ALA A 2 -11.11 13.16 -5.85
C ALA A 2 -9.59 13.01 -5.88
N ARG A 3 -8.91 13.81 -5.07
CA ARG A 3 -7.46 13.73 -4.93
C ARG A 3 -7.08 12.40 -4.28
N ILE A 4 -5.96 11.85 -4.71
CA ILE A 4 -5.38 10.66 -4.10
C ILE A 4 -4.31 11.12 -3.13
N LEU A 5 -4.55 10.89 -1.85
CA LEU A 5 -3.69 11.39 -0.79
C LEU A 5 -2.81 10.28 -0.22
N ARG A 6 -1.64 10.67 0.25
CA ARG A 6 -0.74 9.77 0.96
C ARG A 6 -1.46 9.17 2.16
N GLY A 7 -1.46 7.84 2.25
CA GLY A 7 -2.15 7.11 3.30
C GLY A 7 -3.51 6.57 2.91
N ASP A 8 -4.06 7.01 1.78
CA ASP A 8 -5.35 6.48 1.31
C ASP A 8 -5.22 5.01 0.94
N ILE A 9 -6.23 4.23 1.29
CA ILE A 9 -6.33 2.82 0.94
C ILE A 9 -7.40 2.67 -0.12
N PHE A 10 -7.04 2.06 -1.26
CA PHE A 10 -7.95 1.80 -2.37
C PHE A 10 -8.02 0.33 -2.68
N TRP A 11 -9.15 -0.12 -3.17
CA TRP A 11 -9.23 -1.39 -3.86
C TRP A 11 -8.43 -1.24 -5.16
N ALA A 12 -7.54 -2.17 -5.45
CA ALA A 12 -6.63 -2.02 -6.59
C ALA A 12 -6.52 -3.30 -7.38
N ASP A 13 -6.33 -3.14 -8.69
CA ASP A 13 -6.04 -4.25 -9.60
C ASP A 13 -4.51 -4.35 -9.75
N LEU A 14 -3.94 -5.42 -9.23
CA LEU A 14 -2.49 -5.63 -9.22
C LEU A 14 -2.02 -6.56 -10.34
N GLU A 15 -2.93 -6.99 -11.22
CA GLU A 15 -2.57 -7.81 -12.36
C GLU A 15 -2.12 -6.97 -13.55
N PRO A 16 -1.25 -7.46 -14.44
CA PRO A 16 -0.55 -8.74 -14.37
C PRO A 16 0.67 -8.70 -13.47
N VAL A 17 1.05 -9.86 -12.94
CA VAL A 17 2.24 -10.00 -12.08
C VAL A 17 3.14 -11.12 -12.59
N ARG A 18 4.36 -11.19 -12.07
CA ARG A 18 5.33 -12.23 -12.38
C ARG A 18 5.96 -12.76 -11.10
N GLY A 19 6.18 -14.08 -11.08
CA GLY A 19 6.88 -14.74 -9.99
C GLY A 19 6.21 -14.51 -8.64
N HIS A 20 6.97 -13.98 -7.69
CA HIS A 20 6.54 -13.81 -6.31
C HIS A 20 5.87 -12.46 -6.05
N GLU A 21 5.57 -11.67 -7.10
CA GLU A 21 4.86 -10.41 -6.94
C GLU A 21 3.44 -10.65 -6.44
N GLN A 22 2.98 -9.77 -5.54
CA GLN A 22 1.61 -9.83 -5.05
C GLN A 22 0.65 -9.38 -6.15
N GLY A 23 -0.25 -10.26 -6.55
CA GLY A 23 -1.22 -9.98 -7.60
C GLY A 23 -2.65 -10.00 -7.11
N GLY A 24 -3.59 -9.97 -8.06
CA GLY A 24 -5.02 -10.04 -7.83
C GLY A 24 -5.65 -8.71 -7.52
N GLN A 25 -6.94 -8.76 -7.18
CA GLN A 25 -7.71 -7.59 -6.75
C GLN A 25 -7.59 -7.50 -5.24
N ARG A 26 -6.93 -6.45 -4.73
CA ARG A 26 -6.61 -6.33 -3.30
C ARG A 26 -6.62 -4.87 -2.88
N PRO A 27 -6.80 -4.60 -1.59
CA PRO A 27 -6.51 -3.26 -1.08
C PRO A 27 -5.03 -2.93 -1.25
N ALA A 28 -4.75 -1.65 -1.45
CA ALA A 28 -3.38 -1.13 -1.50
C ALA A 28 -3.36 0.24 -0.83
N VAL A 29 -2.28 0.53 -0.11
CA VAL A 29 -2.11 1.85 0.52
C VAL A 29 -1.17 2.68 -0.32
N VAL A 30 -1.57 3.93 -0.58
CA VAL A 30 -0.76 4.90 -1.31
C VAL A 30 0.22 5.53 -0.33
N ILE A 31 1.51 5.46 -0.65
CA ILE A 31 2.57 6.03 0.20
C ILE A 31 3.20 7.28 -0.39
N SER A 32 2.95 7.56 -1.67
CA SER A 32 3.49 8.74 -2.34
C SER A 32 2.66 9.99 -2.02
N HIS A 33 3.34 11.15 -2.02
CA HIS A 33 2.70 12.43 -1.74
C HIS A 33 1.67 12.79 -2.80
N ASP A 34 0.63 13.50 -2.39
CA ASP A 34 -0.44 13.95 -3.26
C ASP A 34 0.05 14.81 -4.42
N VAL A 35 1.07 15.62 -4.23
CA VAL A 35 1.66 16.41 -5.32
C VAL A 35 2.25 15.50 -6.40
N PHE A 36 3.00 14.48 -5.99
CA PHE A 36 3.51 13.46 -6.91
C PHE A 36 2.37 12.76 -7.64
N ASN A 37 1.37 12.30 -6.89
CA ASN A 37 0.21 11.57 -7.44
C ASN A 37 -0.52 12.39 -8.49
N GLU A 38 -0.68 13.70 -8.21
CA GLU A 38 -1.42 14.61 -9.08
C GLU A 38 -0.70 14.84 -10.40
N HIS A 39 0.63 14.92 -10.38
CA HIS A 39 1.41 15.28 -11.58
C HIS A 39 1.89 14.09 -12.37
N SER A 40 2.02 12.92 -11.77
CA SER A 40 2.63 11.78 -12.45
C SER A 40 1.63 10.85 -13.16
N GLY A 41 0.36 10.90 -12.77
CA GLY A 41 -0.63 9.92 -13.25
C GLY A 41 -0.42 8.52 -12.66
N THR A 42 0.51 8.39 -11.72
CA THR A 42 0.82 7.16 -11.02
C THR A 42 0.87 7.39 -9.52
N VAL A 43 0.85 6.31 -8.76
CA VAL A 43 1.07 6.35 -7.32
C VAL A 43 2.11 5.30 -6.95
N ILE A 44 2.79 5.51 -5.84
CA ILE A 44 3.62 4.48 -5.24
C ILE A 44 2.80 3.87 -4.11
N ALA A 45 2.62 2.55 -4.15
CA ALA A 45 1.69 1.87 -3.26
C ALA A 45 2.26 0.55 -2.76
N MET A 46 1.66 0.05 -1.68
CA MET A 46 1.99 -1.25 -1.11
C MET A 46 0.73 -2.08 -1.01
N ALA A 47 0.79 -3.33 -1.44
CA ALA A 47 -0.33 -4.26 -1.36
C ALA A 47 -0.67 -4.56 0.10
N ILE A 48 -1.95 -4.80 0.35
CA ILE A 48 -2.46 -5.19 1.67
C ILE A 48 -3.03 -6.60 1.55
N THR A 49 -2.73 -7.45 2.52
CA THR A 49 -3.24 -8.82 2.58
C THR A 49 -4.02 -9.03 3.87
N SER A 50 -5.07 -9.87 3.80
CA SER A 50 -5.79 -10.32 4.98
C SER A 50 -5.28 -11.68 5.46
N ARG A 51 -4.33 -12.26 4.76
CA ARG A 51 -3.69 -13.51 5.16
C ARG A 51 -2.49 -13.19 6.04
N GLU A 52 -2.46 -13.73 7.25
CA GLU A 52 -1.39 -13.42 8.20
C GLU A 52 -0.03 -13.85 7.63
N PRO A 53 0.93 -12.91 7.51
CA PRO A 53 2.25 -13.23 6.98
C PRO A 53 3.07 -14.05 7.98
N SER A 54 3.98 -14.87 7.45
CA SER A 54 4.92 -15.62 8.28
C SER A 54 6.09 -14.76 8.76
N ILE A 55 6.36 -13.65 8.07
CA ILE A 55 7.46 -12.73 8.41
C ILE A 55 6.88 -11.36 8.72
N GLY A 56 7.28 -10.81 9.87
CA GLY A 56 6.82 -9.51 10.33
C GLY A 56 7.66 -8.35 9.80
N PHE A 57 7.69 -7.28 10.58
CA PHE A 57 8.44 -6.07 10.26
C PHE A 57 9.93 -6.38 10.08
N PRO A 58 10.62 -5.81 9.07
CA PRO A 58 10.16 -4.72 8.21
C PRO A 58 9.46 -5.16 6.92
N LEU A 59 9.27 -6.44 6.67
CA LEU A 59 8.64 -6.88 5.42
C LEU A 59 7.13 -6.68 5.42
N THR A 60 6.50 -6.78 6.58
CA THR A 60 5.06 -6.60 6.72
C THR A 60 4.75 -5.77 7.96
N PHE A 61 3.55 -5.19 7.99
CA PHE A 61 3.11 -4.35 9.11
C PHE A 61 1.60 -4.52 9.30
N GLU A 62 1.18 -4.89 10.50
CA GLU A 62 -0.25 -5.05 10.78
C GLU A 62 -0.93 -3.71 10.93
N ILE A 63 -2.02 -3.51 10.18
CA ILE A 63 -2.81 -2.28 10.20
C ILE A 63 -3.73 -2.28 11.42
N ARG A 64 -3.70 -1.19 12.19
CA ARG A 64 -4.57 -1.00 13.35
C ARG A 64 -5.41 0.26 13.27
N SER A 65 -4.94 1.27 12.51
CA SER A 65 -5.60 2.58 12.46
C SER A 65 -6.77 2.66 11.51
N ALA A 66 -6.84 1.77 10.51
CA ALA A 66 -7.92 1.78 9.53
C ALA A 66 -8.89 0.63 9.81
N LYS A 67 -10.19 0.91 9.64
CA LYS A 67 -11.22 -0.11 9.78
C LYS A 67 -11.38 -0.82 8.44
N LEU A 68 -10.87 -2.04 8.36
CA LEU A 68 -11.04 -2.90 7.19
C LEU A 68 -11.90 -4.09 7.59
N PRO A 69 -12.56 -4.75 6.62
CA PRO A 69 -13.44 -5.87 6.93
C PRO A 69 -12.75 -7.03 7.65
N LYS A 70 -11.46 -7.19 7.42
CA LYS A 70 -10.66 -8.25 8.03
C LYS A 70 -9.37 -7.66 8.58
N ARG A 71 -8.80 -8.36 9.56
CA ARG A 71 -7.46 -8.09 10.05
C ARG A 71 -6.51 -8.11 8.86
N SER A 72 -5.66 -7.09 8.71
CA SER A 72 -4.90 -6.89 7.47
C SER A 72 -3.48 -6.42 7.76
N TRP A 73 -2.59 -6.72 6.82
CA TRP A 73 -1.17 -6.36 6.89
C TRP A 73 -0.74 -5.68 5.61
N VAL A 74 0.06 -4.63 5.74
CA VAL A 74 0.74 -4.02 4.60
C VAL A 74 1.95 -4.88 4.24
N LYS A 75 2.09 -5.20 2.96
CA LYS A 75 3.26 -5.92 2.46
C LYS A 75 4.30 -4.91 1.97
N ILE A 76 5.13 -4.45 2.88
CA ILE A 76 6.12 -3.38 2.61
C ILE A 76 7.06 -3.80 1.49
N SER A 77 7.46 -5.08 1.47
CA SER A 77 8.38 -5.61 0.45
C SER A 77 7.76 -5.66 -0.95
N GLN A 78 6.45 -5.46 -1.06
CA GLN A 78 5.73 -5.47 -2.34
C GLN A 78 5.39 -4.05 -2.81
N VAL A 79 6.22 -3.08 -2.45
CA VAL A 79 6.07 -1.71 -2.92
C VAL A 79 6.20 -1.65 -4.44
N ARG A 80 5.31 -0.88 -5.08
CA ARG A 80 5.30 -0.79 -6.53
C ARG A 80 4.64 0.50 -7.01
N VAL A 81 4.91 0.85 -8.26
CA VAL A 81 4.23 1.96 -8.93
C VAL A 81 2.98 1.40 -9.62
N LEU A 82 1.87 2.11 -9.46
CA LEU A 82 0.60 1.77 -10.12
C LEU A 82 0.08 2.98 -10.87
N THR A 83 -0.47 2.77 -12.07
CA THR A 83 -1.22 3.83 -12.73
C THR A 83 -2.52 4.06 -11.97
N VAL A 84 -3.00 5.30 -11.95
CA VAL A 84 -4.21 5.63 -11.19
C VAL A 84 -5.44 4.87 -11.68
N GLU A 85 -5.45 4.42 -12.94
CA GLU A 85 -6.55 3.63 -13.51
C GLU A 85 -6.70 2.26 -12.81
N ARG A 86 -5.66 1.79 -12.12
CA ARG A 86 -5.74 0.53 -11.38
C ARG A 86 -6.45 0.67 -10.03
N LEU A 87 -6.69 1.90 -9.58
CA LEU A 87 -7.33 2.16 -8.29
C LEU A 87 -8.84 2.22 -8.46
N GLY A 88 -9.53 1.49 -7.61
CA GLY A 88 -10.98 1.48 -7.56
C GLY A 88 -11.50 2.26 -6.37
N LYS A 89 -12.42 1.65 -5.63
CA LYS A 89 -13.08 2.28 -4.50
C LYS A 89 -12.11 2.55 -3.35
N LYS A 90 -12.19 3.75 -2.77
CA LYS A 90 -11.46 4.08 -1.55
C LYS A 90 -12.06 3.32 -0.36
N LEU A 91 -11.21 2.64 0.40
CA LEU A 91 -11.62 1.79 1.51
C LEU A 91 -11.36 2.40 2.87
N GLY A 92 -10.42 3.34 2.96
CA GLY A 92 -10.05 3.93 4.24
C GLY A 92 -8.75 4.70 4.14
N ARG A 93 -8.14 4.92 5.30
CA ARG A 93 -6.91 5.68 5.38
C ARG A 93 -6.09 5.25 6.60
N LEU A 94 -4.78 5.12 6.42
CA LEU A 94 -3.87 4.87 7.54
C LEU A 94 -3.59 6.15 8.31
N SER A 95 -3.30 6.00 9.60
CA SER A 95 -2.81 7.12 10.41
C SER A 95 -1.41 7.52 9.97
N ARG A 96 -1.04 8.75 10.30
CA ARG A 96 0.31 9.26 10.03
C ARG A 96 1.36 8.40 10.75
N GLU A 97 1.08 7.98 11.97
CA GLU A 97 1.99 7.16 12.77
C GLU A 97 2.28 5.83 12.08
N GLU A 98 1.24 5.17 11.58
CA GLU A 98 1.44 3.90 10.88
C GLU A 98 2.16 4.09 9.55
N LEU A 99 1.86 5.17 8.84
CA LEU A 99 2.59 5.51 7.61
C LEU A 99 4.09 5.68 7.88
N THR A 100 4.44 6.39 8.95
CA THR A 100 5.84 6.58 9.32
C THR A 100 6.52 5.24 9.60
N GLN A 101 5.86 4.34 10.31
CA GLN A 101 6.41 3.01 10.60
C GLN A 101 6.61 2.19 9.32
N ILE A 102 5.67 2.28 8.39
CA ILE A 102 5.75 1.57 7.10
C ILE A 102 6.94 2.10 6.29
N ILE A 103 7.11 3.41 6.24
CA ILE A 103 8.24 4.02 5.53
C ILE A 103 9.56 3.64 6.19
N ASP A 104 9.61 3.61 7.52
CA ASP A 104 10.80 3.15 8.25
C ASP A 104 11.14 1.71 7.85
N GLY A 105 10.13 0.86 7.72
CA GLY A 105 10.32 -0.51 7.26
C GLY A 105 10.90 -0.57 5.85
N LEU A 106 10.39 0.26 4.95
CA LEU A 106 10.92 0.33 3.58
C LEU A 106 12.38 0.78 3.58
N VAL A 107 12.71 1.77 4.40
CA VAL A 107 14.10 2.24 4.53
C VAL A 107 15.01 1.10 5.00
N GLU A 108 14.57 0.30 5.98
CA GLU A 108 15.36 -0.84 6.44
C GLU A 108 15.61 -1.86 5.32
N ILE A 109 14.67 -2.01 4.40
CA ILE A 109 14.81 -2.97 3.30
C ILE A 109 15.78 -2.47 2.23
N VAL A 110 15.79 -1.18 1.94
CA VAL A 110 16.51 -0.61 0.78
C VAL A 110 17.76 0.19 1.13
N ASP A 111 17.94 0.54 2.40
CA ASP A 111 19.09 1.32 2.85
C ASP A 111 20.22 0.39 3.28
N ASP A 112 21.44 0.92 3.25
CA ASP A 112 22.62 0.17 3.68
C ASP A 112 22.71 0.04 5.20
#